data_ecd3f6c070f1529ae0c58bea6a60dbc3
#
_entry.id   ecd3f6c070f1529ae0c58bea6a60dbc3
#
_cell.length_a   1.000
_cell.length_b   1.000
_cell.length_c   1.000
_cell.angle_alpha   90.00
_cell.angle_beta   90.00
_cell.angle_gamma   90.00
#
_symmetry.space_group_name_H-M   'P 1'
#
loop_
_entity.id
_entity.type
_entity.pdbx_description
1 polymer ?
#
loop_
_entity_poly.entity_id
_entity_poly.type
_entity_poly.pdbx_seq_one_letter_code
_entity_poly.pdbx_strand_id
1 'polypeptide(L)'
;MADKAIVFGLANPVPETSYEAAIAAGAAVAGTGRSDSPNQVNNVTVFPGVFRGAIDVRARAINEEMKVAAVYAIANLIDEKDLRADYVVPDAFDPRVAPAVAAAVAKAAMETGVARVKVDPEVVRANALKRIADKERPCAN
;
A
#
# COMPACT_ATOMS: atom_id res chain seq x y z
N MET A 1 21.59 -18.14 2.13
CA MET A 1 20.69 -17.13 1.52
C MET A 1 20.98 -17.08 0.02
N ALA A 2 19.98 -16.81 -0.81
CA ALA A 2 20.22 -16.56 -2.24
C ALA A 2 21.09 -15.28 -2.43
N ASP A 3 21.74 -15.18 -3.57
CA ASP A 3 22.42 -13.93 -3.95
C ASP A 3 21.37 -12.80 -4.11
N LYS A 4 21.67 -11.61 -3.57
CA LYS A 4 20.77 -10.44 -3.54
C LYS A 4 19.38 -10.75 -2.93
N ALA A 5 19.33 -11.54 -1.85
CA ALA A 5 18.10 -11.90 -1.18
C ALA A 5 17.32 -10.68 -0.67
N ILE A 6 15.98 -10.75 -0.79
CA ILE A 6 15.03 -9.83 -0.14
C ILE A 6 14.43 -10.57 1.05
N VAL A 7 14.49 -9.97 2.24
CA VAL A 7 14.04 -10.59 3.49
C VAL A 7 13.01 -9.71 4.17
N PHE A 8 11.79 -10.21 4.37
CA PHE A 8 10.74 -9.54 5.12
C PHE A 8 10.36 -10.34 6.37
N GLY A 9 10.58 -9.74 7.55
CA GLY A 9 10.11 -10.28 8.84
C GLY A 9 8.71 -9.75 9.14
N LEU A 10 7.68 -10.60 9.03
CA LEU A 10 6.28 -10.17 9.04
C LEU A 10 5.55 -10.44 10.36
N ALA A 11 6.15 -11.18 11.30
CA ALA A 11 5.52 -11.48 12.58
C ALA A 11 5.35 -10.21 13.45
N ASN A 12 4.24 -10.14 14.18
CA ASN A 12 3.91 -9.07 15.09
C ASN A 12 3.63 -9.64 16.50
N PRO A 13 4.04 -8.98 17.59
CA PRO A 13 4.73 -7.68 17.66
C PRO A 13 6.25 -7.77 17.48
N VAL A 14 6.82 -8.97 17.47
CA VAL A 14 8.26 -9.21 17.30
C VAL A 14 8.49 -9.89 15.98
N PRO A 15 9.21 -9.24 15.03
CA PRO A 15 9.52 -9.85 13.74
C PRO A 15 10.50 -11.04 13.90
N GLU A 16 10.51 -11.96 12.94
CA GLU A 16 11.39 -13.15 12.92
C GLU A 16 12.88 -12.75 12.89
N THR A 17 13.18 -11.59 12.32
CA THR A 17 14.52 -11.00 12.30
C THR A 17 14.42 -9.48 12.31
N SER A 18 15.41 -8.80 12.87
CA SER A 18 15.49 -7.33 12.75
C SER A 18 16.04 -6.94 11.37
N TYR A 19 15.79 -5.69 10.98
CA TYR A 19 16.35 -5.11 9.75
C TYR A 19 17.89 -5.25 9.73
N GLU A 20 18.55 -4.83 10.82
CA GLU A 20 20.01 -4.84 10.96
C GLU A 20 20.57 -6.27 10.88
N ALA A 21 19.91 -7.24 11.53
CA ALA A 21 20.35 -8.63 11.50
C ALA A 21 20.23 -9.23 10.09
N ALA A 22 19.15 -8.91 9.35
CA ALA A 22 18.97 -9.37 7.98
C ALA A 22 20.03 -8.79 7.04
N ILE A 23 20.31 -7.49 7.15
CA ILE A 23 21.36 -6.82 6.35
C ILE A 23 22.76 -7.38 6.71
N ALA A 24 23.06 -7.55 8.00
CA ALA A 24 24.34 -8.13 8.46
C ALA A 24 24.53 -9.58 7.95
N ALA A 25 23.43 -10.33 7.77
CA ALA A 25 23.44 -11.67 7.19
C ALA A 25 23.59 -11.67 5.65
N GLY A 26 23.65 -10.50 4.99
CA GLY A 26 23.87 -10.37 3.54
C GLY A 26 22.60 -10.21 2.71
N ALA A 27 21.47 -9.84 3.29
CA ALA A 27 20.29 -9.46 2.52
C ALA A 27 20.57 -8.17 1.72
N ALA A 28 20.15 -8.14 0.46
CA ALA A 28 20.24 -6.94 -0.37
C ALA A 28 19.14 -5.91 0.00
N VAL A 29 17.98 -6.40 0.43
CA VAL A 29 16.87 -5.60 0.92
C VAL A 29 16.29 -6.31 2.13
N ALA A 30 15.97 -5.56 3.17
CA ALA A 30 15.23 -6.06 4.32
C ALA A 30 14.07 -5.12 4.66
N GLY A 31 13.04 -5.66 5.31
CA GLY A 31 11.91 -4.91 5.82
C GLY A 31 11.20 -5.68 6.92
N THR A 32 10.49 -4.95 7.79
CA THR A 32 9.70 -5.54 8.90
C THR A 32 8.39 -4.80 9.06
N GLY A 33 7.49 -5.29 9.92
CA GLY A 33 6.26 -4.57 10.27
C GLY A 33 6.47 -3.36 11.17
N ARG A 34 7.68 -3.10 11.64
CA ARG A 34 7.99 -2.03 12.60
C ARG A 34 8.05 -0.67 11.91
N SER A 35 7.51 0.35 12.60
CA SER A 35 7.52 1.74 12.13
C SER A 35 8.84 2.48 12.38
N ASP A 36 9.72 1.90 13.19
CA ASP A 36 11.04 2.44 13.54
C ASP A 36 12.18 1.83 12.69
N SER A 37 11.84 1.09 11.65
CA SER A 37 12.78 0.46 10.72
C SER A 37 12.49 0.85 9.28
N PRO A 38 13.49 0.86 8.38
CA PRO A 38 13.27 1.04 6.95
C PRO A 38 12.32 -0.02 6.38
N ASN A 39 11.69 0.31 5.25
CA ASN A 39 10.80 -0.60 4.53
C ASN A 39 9.71 -1.21 5.43
N GLN A 40 8.90 -0.36 6.07
CA GLN A 40 7.79 -0.85 6.89
C GLN A 40 6.77 -1.62 6.04
N VAL A 41 6.69 -2.94 6.22
CA VAL A 41 5.69 -3.81 5.59
C VAL A 41 4.51 -3.98 6.56
N ASN A 42 3.50 -3.16 6.41
CA ASN A 42 2.34 -3.13 7.30
C ASN A 42 1.02 -3.00 6.55
N ASN A 43 -0.01 -3.65 7.05
CA ASN A 43 -1.36 -3.62 6.49
C ASN A 43 -1.95 -2.19 6.40
N VAL A 44 -1.49 -1.26 7.25
CA VAL A 44 -1.92 0.14 7.22
C VAL A 44 -1.67 0.80 5.87
N THR A 45 -0.66 0.37 5.14
CA THR A 45 -0.32 0.87 3.81
C THR A 45 -1.40 0.53 2.77
N VAL A 46 -2.07 -0.61 2.90
CA VAL A 46 -2.98 -1.12 1.87
C VAL A 46 -4.46 -1.00 2.23
N PHE A 47 -4.85 -1.27 3.47
CA PHE A 47 -6.26 -1.41 3.84
C PHE A 47 -7.12 -0.18 3.60
N PRO A 48 -6.70 1.06 3.94
CA PRO A 48 -7.56 2.22 3.69
C PRO A 48 -7.93 2.35 2.21
N GLY A 49 -6.97 2.13 1.31
CA GLY A 49 -7.17 2.21 -0.14
C GLY A 49 -8.06 1.08 -0.68
N VAL A 50 -7.79 -0.17 -0.28
CA VAL A 50 -8.56 -1.33 -0.74
C VAL A 50 -10.03 -1.20 -0.38
N PHE A 51 -10.35 -0.88 0.88
CA PHE A 51 -11.73 -0.70 1.30
C PHE A 51 -12.38 0.50 0.63
N ARG A 52 -11.65 1.61 0.46
CA ARG A 52 -12.18 2.78 -0.23
C ARG A 52 -12.55 2.46 -1.67
N GLY A 53 -11.67 1.82 -2.42
CA GLY A 53 -11.94 1.42 -3.80
C GLY A 53 -13.12 0.46 -3.91
N ALA A 54 -13.17 -0.57 -3.07
CA ALA A 54 -14.25 -1.54 -3.06
C ALA A 54 -15.62 -0.91 -2.72
N ILE A 55 -15.66 0.00 -1.72
CA ILE A 55 -16.90 0.67 -1.29
C ILE A 55 -17.42 1.64 -2.36
N ASP A 56 -16.54 2.41 -3.00
CA ASP A 56 -16.96 3.41 -3.99
C ASP A 56 -17.64 2.79 -5.21
N VAL A 57 -17.23 1.58 -5.60
CA VAL A 57 -17.88 0.82 -6.68
C VAL A 57 -18.88 -0.21 -6.17
N ARG A 58 -19.16 -0.24 -4.85
CA ARG A 58 -20.07 -1.21 -4.20
C ARG A 58 -19.74 -2.66 -4.59
N ALA A 59 -18.46 -3.02 -4.55
CA ALA A 59 -18.03 -4.36 -4.90
C ALA A 59 -18.69 -5.42 -4.00
N ARG A 60 -19.03 -6.56 -4.60
CA ARG A 60 -19.65 -7.71 -3.89
C ARG A 60 -18.62 -8.51 -3.11
N ALA A 61 -17.34 -8.45 -3.52
CA ALA A 61 -16.23 -9.14 -2.92
C ALA A 61 -14.93 -8.39 -3.23
N ILE A 62 -13.90 -8.66 -2.46
CA ILE A 62 -12.52 -8.28 -2.78
C ILE A 62 -11.85 -9.54 -3.31
N ASN A 63 -11.64 -9.59 -4.63
CA ASN A 63 -11.04 -10.73 -5.33
C ASN A 63 -9.52 -10.59 -5.46
N GLU A 64 -8.87 -11.60 -6.04
CA GLU A 64 -7.41 -11.64 -6.19
C GLU A 64 -6.90 -10.52 -7.12
N GLU A 65 -7.64 -10.23 -8.20
CA GLU A 65 -7.27 -9.18 -9.15
C GLU A 65 -7.25 -7.80 -8.49
N MET A 66 -8.17 -7.53 -7.58
CA MET A 66 -8.18 -6.29 -6.78
C MET A 66 -6.97 -6.21 -5.85
N LYS A 67 -6.56 -7.33 -5.24
CA LYS A 67 -5.36 -7.39 -4.39
C LYS A 67 -4.09 -7.18 -5.21
N VAL A 68 -3.98 -7.82 -6.37
CA VAL A 68 -2.86 -7.64 -7.29
C VAL A 68 -2.78 -6.20 -7.79
N ALA A 69 -3.92 -5.58 -8.11
CA ALA A 69 -3.98 -4.18 -8.49
C ALA A 69 -3.46 -3.25 -7.38
N ALA A 70 -3.78 -3.55 -6.11
CA ALA A 70 -3.27 -2.81 -4.97
C ALA A 70 -1.74 -2.94 -4.83
N VAL A 71 -1.18 -4.13 -5.05
CA VAL A 71 0.28 -4.37 -5.03
C VAL A 71 0.98 -3.48 -6.05
N TYR A 72 0.53 -3.49 -7.30
CA TYR A 72 1.14 -2.66 -8.35
C TYR A 72 0.92 -1.17 -8.10
N ALA A 73 -0.23 -0.76 -7.55
CA ALA A 73 -0.48 0.63 -7.21
C ALA A 73 0.51 1.15 -6.16
N ILE A 74 0.89 0.33 -5.16
CA ILE A 74 1.88 0.68 -4.15
C ILE A 74 3.29 0.68 -4.75
N ALA A 75 3.66 -0.38 -5.48
CA ALA A 75 4.98 -0.53 -6.08
C ALA A 75 5.33 0.62 -7.03
N ASN A 76 4.36 1.10 -7.81
CA ASN A 76 4.56 2.17 -8.79
C ASN A 76 4.58 3.58 -8.19
N LEU A 77 4.45 3.74 -6.86
CA LEU A 77 4.57 5.05 -6.20
C LEU A 77 6.01 5.50 -5.99
N ILE A 78 6.94 4.55 -6.03
CA ILE A 78 8.38 4.83 -5.91
C ILE A 78 8.97 4.82 -7.31
N ASP A 79 9.45 5.96 -7.77
CA ASP A 79 10.15 6.07 -9.05
C ASP A 79 11.47 5.28 -9.02
N GLU A 80 11.90 4.71 -10.15
CA GLU A 80 13.17 3.96 -10.24
C GLU A 80 14.37 4.75 -9.73
N LYS A 81 14.41 6.07 -9.95
CA LYS A 81 15.48 6.96 -9.48
C LYS A 81 15.56 7.08 -7.96
N ASP A 82 14.44 6.84 -7.25
CA ASP A 82 14.31 6.94 -5.80
C ASP A 82 14.39 5.56 -5.12
N LEU A 83 14.37 4.48 -5.92
CA LEU A 83 14.42 3.11 -5.43
C LEU A 83 15.79 2.80 -4.81
N ARG A 84 15.79 2.45 -3.52
CA ARG A 84 17.00 2.11 -2.75
C ARG A 84 16.72 0.90 -1.85
N ALA A 85 17.77 0.24 -1.39
CA ALA A 85 17.64 -0.93 -0.51
C ALA A 85 16.89 -0.64 0.80
N ASP A 86 16.93 0.59 1.28
CA ASP A 86 16.24 1.09 2.48
C ASP A 86 14.90 1.78 2.15
N TYR A 87 14.51 1.88 0.87
CA TYR A 87 13.28 2.52 0.42
C TYR A 87 12.69 1.79 -0.78
N VAL A 88 12.08 0.61 -0.54
CA VAL A 88 11.36 -0.21 -1.53
C VAL A 88 9.85 -0.25 -1.25
N VAL A 89 9.43 0.28 -0.10
CA VAL A 89 8.02 0.42 0.29
C VAL A 89 7.80 1.89 0.66
N PRO A 90 6.74 2.55 0.15
CA PRO A 90 6.42 3.92 0.54
C PRO A 90 6.07 4.00 2.04
N ASP A 91 6.28 5.18 2.63
CA ASP A 91 5.89 5.44 4.01
C ASP A 91 4.40 5.12 4.22
N ALA A 92 4.06 4.55 5.39
CA ALA A 92 2.69 4.19 5.74
C ALA A 92 1.73 5.41 5.78
N PHE A 93 2.26 6.60 6.00
CA PHE A 93 1.51 7.86 6.01
C PHE A 93 1.68 8.69 4.73
N ASP A 94 2.31 8.14 3.69
CA ASP A 94 2.37 8.82 2.39
C ASP A 94 0.96 9.05 1.84
N PRO A 95 0.53 10.32 1.68
CA PRO A 95 -0.84 10.66 1.28
C PRO A 95 -1.20 10.16 -0.12
N ARG A 96 -0.21 9.76 -0.93
CA ARG A 96 -0.41 9.23 -2.29
C ARG A 96 -0.90 7.79 -2.29
N VAL A 97 -0.58 7.02 -1.24
CA VAL A 97 -0.81 5.56 -1.20
C VAL A 97 -2.29 5.21 -1.27
N ALA A 98 -3.08 5.65 -0.30
CA ALA A 98 -4.50 5.28 -0.22
C ALA A 98 -5.31 5.69 -1.46
N PRO A 99 -5.12 6.90 -2.05
CA PRO A 99 -5.80 7.27 -3.30
C PRO A 99 -5.40 6.44 -4.51
N ALA A 100 -4.10 6.11 -4.64
CA ALA A 100 -3.62 5.27 -5.74
C ALA A 100 -4.19 3.85 -5.66
N VAL A 101 -4.13 3.25 -4.47
CA VAL A 101 -4.71 1.92 -4.21
C VAL A 101 -6.22 1.92 -4.44
N ALA A 102 -6.94 2.93 -3.96
CA ALA A 102 -8.39 3.00 -4.14
C ALA A 102 -8.80 3.04 -5.62
N ALA A 103 -8.12 3.85 -6.42
CA ALA A 103 -8.39 3.94 -7.85
C ALA A 103 -8.10 2.61 -8.59
N ALA A 104 -6.96 1.97 -8.29
CA ALA A 104 -6.58 0.71 -8.91
C ALA A 104 -7.54 -0.43 -8.53
N VAL A 105 -7.92 -0.52 -7.27
CA VAL A 105 -8.88 -1.52 -6.75
C VAL A 105 -10.26 -1.33 -7.35
N ALA A 106 -10.75 -0.08 -7.44
CA ALA A 106 -12.03 0.23 -8.07
C ALA A 106 -12.04 -0.17 -9.56
N LYS A 107 -10.95 0.12 -10.28
CA LYS A 107 -10.77 -0.29 -11.68
C LYS A 107 -10.83 -1.81 -11.81
N ALA A 108 -10.03 -2.54 -11.06
CA ALA A 108 -10.00 -4.00 -11.09
C ALA A 108 -11.37 -4.62 -10.73
N ALA A 109 -12.08 -4.07 -9.74
CA ALA A 109 -13.43 -4.52 -9.39
C ALA A 109 -14.43 -4.37 -10.54
N MET A 110 -14.34 -3.30 -11.33
CA MET A 110 -15.17 -3.06 -12.50
C MET A 110 -14.82 -4.00 -13.65
N GLU A 111 -13.52 -4.19 -13.92
CA GLU A 111 -13.02 -5.06 -14.98
C GLU A 111 -13.36 -6.54 -14.75
N THR A 112 -13.33 -6.98 -13.50
CA THR A 112 -13.68 -8.36 -13.10
C THR A 112 -15.17 -8.58 -12.83
N GLY A 113 -16.00 -7.55 -13.01
CA GLY A 113 -17.45 -7.67 -12.90
C GLY A 113 -17.99 -7.81 -11.47
N VAL A 114 -17.16 -7.61 -10.43
CA VAL A 114 -17.63 -7.65 -9.04
C VAL A 114 -18.20 -6.32 -8.55
N ALA A 115 -17.94 -5.23 -9.26
CA ALA A 115 -18.51 -3.91 -8.99
C ALA A 115 -20.00 -3.87 -9.32
N ARG A 116 -20.80 -3.18 -8.50
CA ARG A 116 -22.23 -2.92 -8.75
C ARG A 116 -22.49 -1.56 -9.40
N VAL A 117 -21.51 -0.66 -9.29
CA VAL A 117 -21.57 0.70 -9.85
C VAL A 117 -20.28 0.95 -10.63
N LYS A 118 -20.42 1.58 -11.77
CA LYS A 118 -19.26 2.04 -12.55
C LYS A 118 -18.95 3.49 -12.16
N VAL A 119 -17.71 3.72 -11.73
CA VAL A 119 -17.18 5.03 -11.33
C VAL A 119 -15.83 5.20 -12.01
N ASP A 120 -15.54 6.39 -12.52
CA ASP A 120 -14.21 6.68 -13.05
C ASP A 120 -13.16 6.50 -11.93
N PRO A 121 -12.11 5.69 -12.12
CA PRO A 121 -11.04 5.51 -11.13
C PRO A 121 -10.38 6.82 -10.68
N GLU A 122 -10.30 7.83 -11.56
CA GLU A 122 -9.74 9.14 -11.20
C GLU A 122 -10.68 9.93 -10.28
N VAL A 123 -11.99 9.75 -10.39
CA VAL A 123 -12.95 10.30 -9.43
C VAL A 123 -12.79 9.63 -8.06
N VAL A 124 -12.56 8.31 -8.02
CA VAL A 124 -12.27 7.58 -6.77
C VAL A 124 -10.99 8.12 -6.13
N ARG A 125 -9.93 8.32 -6.91
CA ARG A 125 -8.66 8.92 -6.47
C ARG A 125 -8.87 10.31 -5.88
N ALA A 126 -9.54 11.19 -6.61
CA ALA A 126 -9.79 12.58 -6.19
C ALA A 126 -10.62 12.64 -4.90
N ASN A 127 -11.64 11.80 -4.77
CA ASN A 127 -12.45 11.72 -3.56
C ASN A 127 -11.65 11.23 -2.34
N ALA A 128 -10.74 10.28 -2.54
CA ALA A 128 -9.85 9.79 -1.47
C ALA A 128 -8.89 10.91 -1.01
N LEU A 129 -8.27 11.64 -1.94
CA LEU A 129 -7.41 12.78 -1.64
C LEU A 129 -8.16 13.88 -0.88
N LYS A 130 -9.37 14.22 -1.31
CA LYS A 130 -10.20 15.23 -0.63
C LYS A 130 -10.48 14.85 0.83
N ARG A 131 -10.78 13.57 1.11
CA ARG A 131 -11.03 13.09 2.47
C ARG A 131 -9.80 13.18 3.37
N ILE A 132 -8.60 12.97 2.83
CA ILE A 132 -7.34 13.13 3.57
C ILE A 132 -7.16 14.61 3.91
N ALA A 133 -7.28 15.50 2.94
CA ALA A 133 -7.14 16.95 3.14
C ALA A 133 -8.19 17.53 4.12
N ASP A 134 -9.43 17.03 4.09
CA ASP A 134 -10.48 17.47 5.00
C ASP A 134 -10.23 17.04 6.46
N LYS A 135 -9.51 15.95 6.70
CA LYS A 135 -9.12 15.50 8.04
C LYS A 135 -7.97 16.30 8.64
N GLU A 136 -7.13 16.90 7.81
CA GLU A 136 -6.02 17.76 8.25
C GLU A 136 -6.49 19.17 8.64
N ARG A 137 -7.77 19.52 8.36
CA ARG A 137 -8.35 20.77 8.83
C ARG A 137 -8.64 20.67 10.32
N PRO A 138 -8.12 21.60 11.16
CA PRO A 138 -8.51 21.65 12.57
C PRO A 138 -10.03 21.80 12.66
N CYS A 139 -10.64 21.02 13.59
CA CYS A 139 -12.05 21.20 13.91
C CYS A 139 -12.25 22.68 14.25
N ALA A 140 -13.03 23.39 13.45
CA ALA A 140 -13.48 24.74 13.82
C ALA A 140 -14.35 24.58 15.07
N ASN A 141 -13.87 25.09 16.21
CA ASN A 141 -14.63 25.19 17.46
C ASN A 141 -15.74 26.22 17.28
#